data_80c5d3c7013c91f0852d6f5109c3d898
#
_entry.id   80c5d3c7013c91f0852d6f5109c3d898
#
_cell.length_a   1.000
_cell.length_b   1.000
_cell.length_c   1.000
_cell.angle_alpha   90.00
_cell.angle_beta   90.00
_cell.angle_gamma   90.00
#
_symmetry.space_group_name_H-M   'P 1'
#
loop_
_entity.id
_entity.type
_entity.pdbx_description
1 polymer ?
#
loop_
_entity_poly.entity_id
_entity_poly.type
_entity_poly.pdbx_seq_one_letter_code
_entity_poly.pdbx_strand_id
1 'polypeptide(L)'
;ITKPDIEWVIETGRYSPRIIKKTRGNMQIGVVNALAVAGHSAGLMTEIEVLAKPAPSKKGSVKISGLIEKEELETKNRKLTRTSTAKSSFDNCLTVLKYKFNVDIESYDICINFPGGMPVDGPSAGISMFCALYSAIFNLPVSDTVAMTGEITINGNIKAVGGVVSKICAAIESGVKVIYIPKENYQEKFKEYKAKIVPVSNVFELIPQVFSNNLNAIIGECKFGNDDVISASGA
;
A
#
# COMPACT_ATOMS: atom_id res chain seq x y z
N ILE A 1 1.39 -38.68 -8.29
CA ILE A 1 1.95 -37.93 -7.18
C ILE A 1 0.99 -38.11 -6.00
N THR A 2 1.48 -38.73 -4.95
CA THR A 2 0.73 -39.02 -3.73
C THR A 2 1.00 -37.94 -2.67
N LYS A 3 0.17 -37.88 -1.61
CA LYS A 3 0.41 -36.97 -0.50
C LYS A 3 1.78 -37.20 0.16
N PRO A 4 2.24 -38.46 0.40
CA PRO A 4 3.60 -38.73 0.89
C PRO A 4 4.71 -38.19 0.00
N ASP A 5 4.55 -38.22 -1.35
CA ASP A 5 5.55 -37.68 -2.26
C ASP A 5 5.71 -36.17 -2.07
N ILE A 6 4.60 -35.46 -1.84
CA ILE A 6 4.60 -34.01 -1.59
C ILE A 6 5.22 -33.71 -0.22
N GLU A 7 4.85 -34.46 0.81
CA GLU A 7 5.40 -34.32 2.16
C GLU A 7 6.91 -34.55 2.16
N TRP A 8 7.39 -35.58 1.46
CA TRP A 8 8.82 -35.84 1.31
C TRP A 8 9.58 -34.67 0.64
N VAL A 9 9.01 -34.07 -0.41
CA VAL A 9 9.61 -32.93 -1.09
C VAL A 9 9.70 -31.71 -0.16
N ILE A 10 8.68 -31.48 0.67
CA ILE A 10 8.64 -30.39 1.65
C ILE A 10 9.68 -30.63 2.74
N GLU A 11 9.74 -31.83 3.32
CA GLU A 11 10.64 -32.22 4.41
C GLU A 11 12.11 -32.21 3.99
N THR A 12 12.43 -32.46 2.71
CA THR A 12 13.79 -32.37 2.18
C THR A 12 14.31 -30.92 2.06
N GLY A 13 13.53 -29.91 2.47
CA GLY A 13 13.91 -28.51 2.46
C GLY A 13 14.03 -27.88 1.07
N ARG A 14 13.62 -28.59 0.02
CA ARG A 14 13.65 -28.07 -1.36
C ARG A 14 12.53 -27.07 -1.64
N TYR A 15 11.42 -27.15 -0.87
CA TYR A 15 10.30 -26.23 -0.97
C TYR A 15 9.82 -25.87 0.43
N SER A 16 9.72 -24.59 0.70
CA SER A 16 9.04 -24.10 1.91
C SER A 16 7.54 -24.01 1.66
N PRO A 17 6.69 -24.45 2.60
CA PRO A 17 5.25 -24.24 2.51
C PRO A 17 4.96 -22.75 2.35
N ARG A 18 4.01 -22.40 1.49
CA ARG A 18 3.53 -21.02 1.38
C ARG A 18 2.83 -20.65 2.69
N ILE A 19 3.43 -19.75 3.45
CA ILE A 19 2.81 -19.19 4.64
C ILE A 19 1.70 -18.23 4.20
N ILE A 20 0.45 -18.58 4.51
CA ILE A 20 -0.70 -17.70 4.28
C ILE A 20 -0.92 -16.90 5.55
N LYS A 21 -0.61 -15.61 5.50
CA LYS A 21 -0.96 -14.70 6.59
C LYS A 21 -2.47 -14.58 6.70
N LYS A 22 -3.02 -14.76 7.89
CA LYS A 22 -4.45 -14.60 8.17
C LYS A 22 -4.72 -13.28 8.86
N THR A 23 -5.72 -12.57 8.37
CA THR A 23 -6.22 -11.33 8.98
C THR A 23 -7.07 -11.65 10.21
N ARG A 24 -7.06 -10.76 11.21
CA ARG A 24 -7.77 -10.93 12.51
C ARG A 24 -8.75 -9.80 12.80
N GLY A 25 -8.76 -8.75 12.00
CA GLY A 25 -9.57 -7.53 12.20
C GLY A 25 -8.87 -6.49 13.07
N ASN A 26 -7.55 -6.57 13.20
CA ASN A 26 -6.79 -5.60 13.96
C ASN A 26 -6.68 -4.26 13.21
N MET A 27 -6.72 -3.16 13.97
CA MET A 27 -6.47 -1.81 13.44
C MET A 27 -5.02 -1.44 13.75
N GLN A 28 -4.26 -1.02 12.73
CA GLN A 28 -2.84 -0.70 12.87
C GLN A 28 -2.49 0.60 12.16
N ILE A 29 -1.64 1.41 12.79
CA ILE A 29 -1.14 2.65 12.19
C ILE A 29 0.14 2.34 11.42
N GLY A 30 0.22 2.86 10.18
CA GLY A 30 1.37 2.68 9.31
C GLY A 30 1.53 1.28 8.73
N VAL A 31 0.57 0.37 8.92
CA VAL A 31 0.64 -1.00 8.39
C VAL A 31 -0.50 -1.24 7.41
N VAL A 32 -0.16 -1.65 6.18
CA VAL A 32 -1.13 -1.89 5.11
C VAL A 32 -0.78 -3.16 4.34
N ASN A 33 -1.79 -3.97 4.02
CA ASN A 33 -1.61 -5.14 3.18
C ASN A 33 -1.53 -4.76 1.71
N ALA A 34 -0.43 -5.13 1.07
CA ALA A 34 -0.19 -5.01 -0.36
C ALA A 34 -0.36 -6.36 -1.05
N LEU A 35 -0.72 -6.33 -2.33
CA LEU A 35 -0.90 -7.53 -3.13
C LEU A 35 0.15 -7.58 -4.23
N ALA A 36 0.84 -8.71 -4.32
CA ALA A 36 1.89 -8.96 -5.29
C ALA A 36 1.65 -10.26 -6.06
N VAL A 37 2.47 -10.52 -7.07
CA VAL A 37 2.51 -11.79 -7.81
C VAL A 37 3.95 -12.30 -7.74
N ALA A 38 4.11 -13.54 -7.36
CA ALA A 38 5.39 -14.26 -7.38
C ALA A 38 5.42 -15.21 -8.58
N GLY A 39 6.55 -15.24 -9.30
CA GLY A 39 6.70 -16.07 -10.49
C GLY A 39 5.66 -15.74 -11.56
N HIS A 40 5.13 -16.77 -12.24
CA HIS A 40 4.26 -16.58 -13.41
C HIS A 40 2.80 -16.23 -13.04
N SER A 41 2.30 -16.60 -11.86
CA SER A 41 0.88 -16.39 -11.55
C SER A 41 0.47 -16.53 -10.07
N ALA A 42 1.38 -16.84 -9.16
CA ALA A 42 1.04 -17.02 -7.75
C ALA A 42 0.80 -15.66 -7.07
N GLY A 43 -0.45 -15.32 -6.77
CA GLY A 43 -0.78 -14.15 -5.98
C GLY A 43 -0.28 -14.31 -4.54
N LEU A 44 0.16 -13.24 -3.91
CA LEU A 44 0.53 -13.22 -2.50
C LEU A 44 0.11 -11.90 -1.85
N MET A 45 -0.11 -11.96 -0.55
CA MET A 45 -0.34 -10.78 0.29
C MET A 45 0.90 -10.57 1.17
N THR A 46 1.39 -9.36 1.18
CA THR A 46 2.50 -8.92 2.03
C THR A 46 2.11 -7.65 2.78
N GLU A 47 2.80 -7.34 3.86
CA GLU A 47 2.61 -6.08 4.58
C GLU A 47 3.59 -5.04 4.09
N ILE A 48 3.19 -3.79 4.21
CA ILE A 48 4.05 -2.62 4.15
C ILE A 48 3.93 -1.94 5.50
N GLU A 49 5.06 -1.70 6.13
CA GLU A 49 5.16 -1.02 7.43
C GLU A 49 5.80 0.34 7.26
N VAL A 50 5.20 1.36 7.84
CA VAL A 50 5.73 2.72 7.85
C VAL A 50 5.72 3.27 9.26
N LEU A 51 6.85 3.84 9.66
CA LEU A 51 6.96 4.70 10.83
C LEU A 51 7.27 6.12 10.37
N ALA A 52 6.51 7.09 10.84
CA ALA A 52 6.76 8.50 10.60
C ALA A 52 6.73 9.25 11.93
N LYS A 53 7.79 10.00 12.22
CA LYS A 53 7.89 10.85 13.43
C LYS A 53 8.35 12.24 13.05
N PRO A 54 7.83 13.31 13.68
CA PRO A 54 8.35 14.65 13.49
C PRO A 54 9.86 14.71 13.78
N ALA A 55 10.64 15.26 12.85
CA ALA A 55 12.06 15.46 13.01
C ALA A 55 12.35 16.75 13.82
N PRO A 56 13.08 16.70 14.93
CA PRO A 56 13.29 17.86 15.82
C PRO A 56 13.91 19.07 15.13
N SER A 57 14.75 18.84 14.11
CA SER A 57 15.50 19.88 13.39
C SER A 57 14.86 20.32 12.08
N LYS A 58 13.66 19.82 11.72
CA LYS A 58 13.08 19.94 10.38
C LYS A 58 14.01 19.46 9.26
N LYS A 59 14.92 18.54 9.57
CA LYS A 59 15.82 17.85 8.64
C LYS A 59 15.56 16.37 8.76
N GLY A 60 14.35 15.96 8.39
CA GLY A 60 13.94 14.58 8.42
C GLY A 60 14.70 13.72 7.40
N SER A 61 14.62 12.44 7.59
CA SER A 61 15.27 11.45 6.75
C SER A 61 14.26 10.41 6.27
N VAL A 62 14.52 9.83 5.10
CA VAL A 62 13.73 8.73 4.55
C VAL A 62 14.61 7.51 4.44
N LYS A 63 14.23 6.42 5.12
CA LYS A 63 14.91 5.12 5.07
C LYS A 63 13.98 4.07 4.48
N ILE A 64 14.51 3.26 3.57
CA ILE A 64 13.77 2.20 2.88
C ILE A 64 14.48 0.88 3.16
N SER A 65 13.73 -0.17 3.48
CA SER A 65 14.23 -1.53 3.63
C SER A 65 13.30 -2.55 2.97
N GLY A 66 13.87 -3.63 2.44
CA GLY A 66 13.12 -4.70 1.76
C GLY A 66 12.66 -4.39 0.34
N LEU A 67 13.11 -3.26 -0.24
CA LEU A 67 12.81 -2.83 -1.60
C LEU A 67 14.06 -2.91 -2.47
N ILE A 68 13.92 -3.32 -3.72
CA ILE A 68 15.01 -3.20 -4.70
C ILE A 68 15.13 -1.71 -5.07
N GLU A 69 16.29 -1.10 -4.78
CA GLU A 69 16.53 0.30 -5.13
C GLU A 69 17.07 0.48 -6.53
N LYS A 70 17.98 -0.42 -6.93
CA LYS A 70 18.65 -0.39 -8.23
C LYS A 70 18.73 -1.77 -8.83
N GLU A 71 18.48 -1.87 -10.12
CA GLU A 71 18.70 -3.08 -10.90
C GLU A 71 19.89 -2.90 -11.82
N GLU A 72 20.81 -3.84 -11.81
CA GLU A 72 21.91 -3.93 -12.76
C GLU A 72 21.58 -4.94 -13.85
N LEU A 73 21.43 -4.45 -15.06
CA LEU A 73 21.24 -5.30 -16.24
C LEU A 73 22.57 -5.40 -16.98
N GLU A 74 23.21 -6.54 -16.87
CA GLU A 74 24.41 -6.85 -17.66
C GLU A 74 24.03 -7.50 -18.99
N THR A 75 24.32 -6.78 -20.07
CA THR A 75 24.33 -7.34 -21.42
C THR A 75 25.78 -7.47 -21.85
N LYS A 76 26.11 -8.43 -22.75
CA LYS A 76 27.50 -8.76 -23.19
C LYS A 76 28.41 -7.54 -23.48
N ASN A 77 27.86 -6.36 -23.70
CA ASN A 77 28.63 -5.14 -24.05
C ASN A 77 28.20 -3.87 -23.29
N ARG A 78 27.25 -3.92 -22.35
CA ARG A 78 26.80 -2.73 -21.58
C ARG A 78 26.29 -3.11 -20.22
N LYS A 79 26.71 -2.36 -19.20
CA LYS A 79 26.14 -2.37 -17.85
C LYS A 79 25.13 -1.21 -17.77
N LEU A 80 23.85 -1.53 -17.62
CA LEU A 80 22.77 -0.58 -17.43
C LEU A 80 22.29 -0.68 -16.01
N THR A 81 22.37 0.42 -15.26
CA THR A 81 21.77 0.54 -13.93
C THR A 81 20.49 1.36 -14.06
N ARG A 82 19.36 0.84 -13.60
CA ARG A 82 18.12 1.59 -13.52
C ARG A 82 17.59 1.60 -12.07
N THR A 83 16.90 2.67 -11.72
CA THR A 83 16.10 2.69 -10.47
C THR A 83 14.95 1.73 -10.61
N SER A 84 14.66 0.94 -9.56
CA SER A 84 13.52 0.03 -9.60
C SER A 84 12.19 0.79 -9.73
N THR A 85 11.21 0.13 -10.31
CA THR A 85 9.88 0.71 -10.48
C THR A 85 9.15 0.87 -9.15
N ALA A 86 9.44 0.02 -8.17
CA ALA A 86 8.91 0.14 -6.82
C ALA A 86 9.47 1.38 -6.09
N LYS A 87 10.78 1.67 -6.23
CA LYS A 87 11.38 2.89 -5.69
C LYS A 87 10.78 4.14 -6.33
N SER A 88 10.61 4.15 -7.66
CA SER A 88 9.96 5.25 -8.37
C SER A 88 8.51 5.45 -7.90
N SER A 89 7.78 4.38 -7.64
CA SER A 89 6.42 4.44 -7.09
C SER A 89 6.38 5.02 -5.68
N PHE A 90 7.37 4.69 -4.84
CA PHE A 90 7.51 5.29 -3.52
C PHE A 90 7.79 6.79 -3.59
N ASP A 91 8.67 7.23 -4.48
CA ASP A 91 8.96 8.64 -4.70
C ASP A 91 7.72 9.42 -5.20
N ASN A 92 6.88 8.77 -6.02
CA ASN A 92 5.58 9.31 -6.40
C ASN A 92 4.65 9.49 -5.19
N CYS A 93 4.63 8.54 -4.23
CA CYS A 93 3.84 8.67 -3.00
C CYS A 93 4.26 9.90 -2.19
N LEU A 94 5.56 10.11 -1.98
CA LEU A 94 6.08 11.29 -1.30
C LEU A 94 5.71 12.58 -2.03
N THR A 95 5.80 12.58 -3.35
CA THR A 95 5.41 13.71 -4.20
C THR A 95 3.94 14.06 -4.04
N VAL A 96 3.05 13.05 -4.04
CA VAL A 96 1.61 13.25 -3.85
C VAL A 96 1.33 13.82 -2.45
N LEU A 97 1.95 13.27 -1.40
CA LEU A 97 1.81 13.78 -0.03
C LEU A 97 2.24 15.24 0.07
N LYS A 98 3.41 15.59 -0.50
CA LYS A 98 3.96 16.95 -0.46
C LYS A 98 3.06 17.94 -1.20
N TYR A 99 2.66 17.65 -2.44
CA TYR A 99 2.02 18.64 -3.30
C TYR A 99 0.49 18.58 -3.32
N LYS A 100 -0.13 17.48 -2.94
CA LYS A 100 -1.59 17.34 -2.92
C LYS A 100 -2.19 17.37 -1.53
N PHE A 101 -1.39 17.03 -0.50
CA PHE A 101 -1.82 17.03 0.90
C PHE A 101 -1.05 18.03 1.77
N ASN A 102 -0.18 18.86 1.17
CA ASN A 102 0.62 19.89 1.85
C ASN A 102 1.45 19.35 3.02
N VAL A 103 1.89 18.09 2.94
CA VAL A 103 2.76 17.48 3.95
C VAL A 103 4.20 17.95 3.73
N ASP A 104 4.80 18.59 4.73
CA ASP A 104 6.22 18.90 4.73
C ASP A 104 7.02 17.64 5.06
N ILE A 105 7.35 16.85 4.04
CA ILE A 105 8.07 15.58 4.17
C ILE A 105 9.41 15.76 4.89
N GLU A 106 10.08 16.90 4.70
CA GLU A 106 11.37 17.20 5.32
C GLU A 106 11.28 17.40 6.83
N SER A 107 10.06 17.61 7.35
CA SER A 107 9.78 17.67 8.79
C SER A 107 9.57 16.31 9.46
N TYR A 108 9.73 15.20 8.75
CA TYR A 108 9.52 13.86 9.29
C TYR A 108 10.72 12.94 9.08
N ASP A 109 11.04 12.14 10.10
CA ASP A 109 11.82 10.91 9.93
C ASP A 109 10.88 9.78 9.54
N ILE A 110 11.04 9.27 8.32
CA ILE A 110 10.20 8.24 7.72
C ILE A 110 11.03 6.97 7.52
N CYS A 111 10.55 5.85 8.05
CA CYS A 111 11.08 4.52 7.77
C CYS A 111 10.00 3.68 7.13
N ILE A 112 10.26 3.11 5.96
CA ILE A 112 9.37 2.14 5.30
C ILE A 112 10.08 0.79 5.20
N ASN A 113 9.36 -0.27 5.52
CA ASN A 113 9.83 -1.64 5.49
C ASN A 113 8.86 -2.56 4.72
N PHE A 114 9.42 -3.51 3.99
CA PHE A 114 8.70 -4.58 3.31
C PHE A 114 9.13 -5.92 3.95
N PRO A 115 8.45 -6.34 5.04
CA PRO A 115 8.82 -7.56 5.74
C PRO A 115 8.56 -8.80 4.87
N GLY A 116 9.26 -9.91 5.18
CA GLY A 116 9.04 -11.20 4.52
C GLY A 116 10.19 -11.69 3.66
N GLY A 117 11.29 -10.92 3.55
CA GLY A 117 12.53 -11.36 2.89
C GLY A 117 12.45 -11.54 1.37
N MET A 118 11.29 -11.28 0.75
CA MET A 118 11.17 -11.25 -0.70
C MET A 118 11.36 -9.82 -1.19
N PRO A 119 12.34 -9.56 -2.07
CA PRO A 119 12.53 -8.24 -2.63
C PRO A 119 11.30 -7.84 -3.45
N VAL A 120 10.70 -6.71 -3.09
CA VAL A 120 9.56 -6.15 -3.81
C VAL A 120 10.07 -5.31 -4.97
N ASP A 121 9.65 -5.64 -6.17
CA ASP A 121 9.80 -4.82 -7.35
C ASP A 121 8.44 -4.65 -8.04
N GLY A 122 8.33 -3.60 -8.86
CA GLY A 122 7.12 -3.26 -9.56
C GLY A 122 6.29 -2.16 -8.89
N PRO A 123 5.58 -1.35 -9.70
CA PRO A 123 4.87 -0.16 -9.22
C PRO A 123 3.53 -0.50 -8.54
N SER A 124 3.12 -1.76 -8.55
CA SER A 124 1.77 -2.19 -8.14
C SER A 124 1.47 -2.08 -6.64
N ALA A 125 2.49 -1.85 -5.81
CA ALA A 125 2.34 -1.57 -4.39
C ALA A 125 2.12 -0.08 -4.08
N GLY A 126 2.03 0.80 -5.10
CA GLY A 126 1.97 2.24 -4.95
C GLY A 126 0.89 2.74 -4.02
N ILE A 127 -0.37 2.31 -4.22
CA ILE A 127 -1.46 2.75 -3.34
C ILE A 127 -1.34 2.19 -1.92
N SER A 128 -0.73 1.02 -1.74
CA SER A 128 -0.47 0.46 -0.41
C SER A 128 0.61 1.25 0.34
N MET A 129 1.70 1.60 -0.35
CA MET A 129 2.75 2.49 0.19
C MET A 129 2.18 3.86 0.55
N PHE A 130 1.35 4.43 -0.33
CA PHE A 130 0.70 5.72 -0.09
C PHE A 130 -0.21 5.68 1.14
N CYS A 131 -1.06 4.66 1.28
CA CYS A 131 -1.95 4.52 2.43
C CYS A 131 -1.17 4.25 3.73
N ALA A 132 -0.07 3.50 3.70
CA ALA A 132 0.77 3.27 4.87
C ALA A 132 1.46 4.57 5.32
N LEU A 133 2.01 5.36 4.38
CA LEU A 133 2.57 6.69 4.66
C LEU A 133 1.51 7.64 5.21
N TYR A 134 0.34 7.72 4.57
CA TYR A 134 -0.77 8.56 5.01
C TYR A 134 -1.22 8.18 6.42
N SER A 135 -1.40 6.89 6.68
CA SER A 135 -1.73 6.33 8.00
C SER A 135 -0.72 6.75 9.07
N ALA A 136 0.58 6.59 8.80
CA ALA A 136 1.65 6.90 9.76
C ALA A 136 1.77 8.40 10.04
N ILE A 137 1.68 9.26 9.02
CA ILE A 137 1.81 10.71 9.14
C ILE A 137 0.60 11.32 9.87
N PHE A 138 -0.61 10.89 9.50
CA PHE A 138 -1.85 11.42 10.08
C PHE A 138 -2.37 10.62 11.29
N ASN A 139 -1.62 9.60 11.75
CA ASN A 139 -1.96 8.75 12.89
C ASN A 139 -3.34 8.08 12.75
N LEU A 140 -3.67 7.62 11.54
CA LEU A 140 -4.96 7.02 11.19
C LEU A 140 -4.80 5.51 11.01
N PRO A 141 -5.42 4.66 11.86
CA PRO A 141 -5.27 3.22 11.73
C PRO A 141 -6.00 2.64 10.50
N VAL A 142 -5.44 1.56 9.95
CA VAL A 142 -6.02 0.77 8.85
C VAL A 142 -6.29 -0.64 9.36
N SER A 143 -7.44 -1.21 8.95
CA SER A 143 -7.76 -2.59 9.29
C SER A 143 -6.91 -3.58 8.49
N ASP A 144 -6.41 -4.63 9.14
CA ASP A 144 -5.72 -5.74 8.48
C ASP A 144 -6.65 -6.58 7.58
N THR A 145 -7.98 -6.37 7.66
CA THR A 145 -8.95 -6.97 6.74
C THR A 145 -9.09 -6.20 5.41
N VAL A 146 -8.31 -5.15 5.23
CA VAL A 146 -8.20 -4.38 3.99
C VAL A 146 -6.90 -4.72 3.27
N ALA A 147 -6.95 -4.90 1.97
CA ALA A 147 -5.77 -5.03 1.12
C ALA A 147 -5.94 -4.20 -0.16
N MET A 148 -4.84 -3.87 -0.80
CA MET A 148 -4.91 -3.05 -2.00
C MET A 148 -3.78 -3.32 -2.98
N THR A 149 -3.99 -2.97 -4.24
CA THR A 149 -2.98 -2.97 -5.30
C THR A 149 -3.31 -1.91 -6.33
N GLY A 150 -2.31 -1.21 -6.82
CA GLY A 150 -2.44 -0.18 -7.84
C GLY A 150 -1.16 0.63 -7.96
N GLU A 151 -0.85 1.07 -9.15
CA GLU A 151 0.23 2.01 -9.40
C GLU A 151 -0.26 3.44 -9.12
N ILE A 152 0.57 4.25 -8.47
CA ILE A 152 0.27 5.66 -8.21
C ILE A 152 1.11 6.59 -9.10
N THR A 153 0.46 7.58 -9.69
CA THR A 153 1.14 8.66 -10.42
C THR A 153 1.41 9.86 -9.53
N ILE A 154 2.31 10.75 -9.93
CA ILE A 154 2.61 12.01 -9.22
C ILE A 154 1.39 12.95 -9.06
N ASN A 155 0.33 12.74 -9.84
CA ASN A 155 -0.93 13.47 -9.72
C ASN A 155 -1.93 12.80 -8.79
N GLY A 156 -1.59 11.64 -8.20
CA GLY A 156 -2.47 10.88 -7.33
C GLY A 156 -3.48 10.00 -8.07
N ASN A 157 -3.36 9.85 -9.39
CA ASN A 157 -4.18 8.91 -10.15
C ASN A 157 -3.70 7.47 -9.94
N ILE A 158 -4.63 6.53 -9.96
CA ILE A 158 -4.36 5.10 -9.78
C ILE A 158 -4.47 4.42 -11.13
N LYS A 159 -3.40 3.69 -11.52
CA LYS A 159 -3.25 3.03 -12.81
C LYS A 159 -3.35 1.51 -12.68
N ALA A 160 -3.78 0.89 -13.78
CA ALA A 160 -3.92 -0.56 -13.90
C ALA A 160 -2.61 -1.31 -13.61
N VAL A 161 -2.75 -2.51 -13.06
CA VAL A 161 -1.63 -3.39 -12.71
C VAL A 161 -1.88 -4.80 -13.21
N GLY A 162 -0.80 -5.59 -13.34
CA GLY A 162 -0.89 -6.98 -13.75
C GLY A 162 -1.34 -7.93 -12.62
N GLY A 163 -1.87 -9.11 -13.02
CA GLY A 163 -2.13 -10.23 -12.12
C GLY A 163 -3.25 -9.99 -11.09
N VAL A 164 -4.20 -9.10 -11.37
CA VAL A 164 -5.22 -8.68 -10.40
C VAL A 164 -6.06 -9.84 -9.88
N VAL A 165 -6.43 -10.81 -10.74
CA VAL A 165 -7.22 -11.98 -10.31
C VAL A 165 -6.46 -12.79 -9.26
N SER A 166 -5.19 -13.14 -9.54
CA SER A 166 -4.35 -13.89 -8.60
C SER A 166 -4.14 -13.13 -7.28
N LYS A 167 -3.97 -11.82 -7.34
CA LYS A 167 -3.86 -10.93 -6.19
C LYS A 167 -5.13 -10.96 -5.32
N ILE A 168 -6.30 -10.84 -5.95
CA ILE A 168 -7.60 -10.91 -5.25
C ILE A 168 -7.78 -12.27 -4.58
N CYS A 169 -7.50 -13.37 -5.29
CA CYS A 169 -7.61 -14.71 -4.72
C CYS A 169 -6.72 -14.88 -3.48
N ALA A 170 -5.47 -14.41 -3.53
CA ALA A 170 -4.57 -14.47 -2.37
C ALA A 170 -5.06 -13.65 -1.18
N ALA A 171 -5.64 -12.47 -1.43
CA ALA A 171 -6.24 -11.66 -0.38
C ALA A 171 -7.45 -12.37 0.27
N ILE A 172 -8.33 -12.95 -0.53
CA ILE A 172 -9.50 -13.72 -0.03
C ILE A 172 -9.05 -14.93 0.80
N GLU A 173 -8.05 -15.67 0.34
CA GLU A 173 -7.45 -16.79 1.09
C GLU A 173 -6.89 -16.33 2.44
N SER A 174 -6.38 -15.12 2.51
CA SER A 174 -5.86 -14.51 3.74
C SER A 174 -6.96 -14.00 4.69
N GLY A 175 -8.22 -13.96 4.25
CA GLY A 175 -9.36 -13.49 5.05
C GLY A 175 -9.64 -12.00 4.92
N VAL A 176 -9.10 -11.34 3.89
CA VAL A 176 -9.39 -9.94 3.57
C VAL A 176 -10.86 -9.78 3.21
N LYS A 177 -11.49 -8.72 3.73
CA LYS A 177 -12.91 -8.41 3.51
C LYS A 177 -13.12 -7.34 2.43
N VAL A 178 -12.18 -6.39 2.31
CA VAL A 178 -12.26 -5.29 1.35
C VAL A 178 -10.96 -5.19 0.56
N ILE A 179 -11.05 -5.18 -0.76
CA ILE A 179 -9.89 -5.11 -1.64
C ILE A 179 -10.05 -3.92 -2.58
N TYR A 180 -9.12 -2.97 -2.50
CA TYR A 180 -9.07 -1.82 -3.42
C TYR A 180 -8.20 -2.15 -4.62
N ILE A 181 -8.73 -1.92 -5.82
CA ILE A 181 -8.05 -2.16 -7.09
C ILE A 181 -8.23 -0.96 -8.02
N PRO A 182 -7.36 -0.79 -9.03
CA PRO A 182 -7.57 0.24 -10.05
C PRO A 182 -8.89 0.03 -10.80
N LYS A 183 -9.61 1.12 -11.05
CA LYS A 183 -10.89 1.07 -11.79
C LYS A 183 -10.73 0.42 -13.17
N GLU A 184 -9.60 0.65 -13.84
CA GLU A 184 -9.30 0.06 -15.15
C GLU A 184 -9.14 -1.47 -15.10
N ASN A 185 -8.86 -2.07 -13.92
CA ASN A 185 -8.77 -3.51 -13.72
C ASN A 185 -10.09 -4.16 -13.30
N TYR A 186 -11.13 -3.37 -13.02
CA TYR A 186 -12.38 -3.90 -12.50
C TYR A 186 -13.13 -4.71 -13.56
N GLN A 187 -13.71 -5.83 -13.13
CA GLN A 187 -14.52 -6.72 -13.96
C GLN A 187 -15.80 -7.08 -13.20
N GLU A 188 -16.93 -7.16 -13.90
CA GLU A 188 -18.25 -7.46 -13.31
C GLU A 188 -18.28 -8.78 -12.51
N LYS A 189 -17.53 -9.80 -12.93
CA LYS A 189 -17.39 -11.08 -12.21
C LYS A 189 -16.86 -10.94 -10.78
N PHE A 190 -16.21 -9.82 -10.44
CA PHE A 190 -15.71 -9.61 -9.08
C PHE A 190 -16.82 -9.36 -8.05
N LYS A 191 -18.05 -9.08 -8.49
CA LYS A 191 -19.23 -9.01 -7.61
C LYS A 191 -19.58 -10.34 -6.95
N GLU A 192 -19.16 -11.47 -7.55
CA GLU A 192 -19.41 -12.82 -7.05
C GLU A 192 -18.36 -13.28 -6.02
N TYR A 193 -17.30 -12.49 -5.81
CA TYR A 193 -16.22 -12.85 -4.89
C TYR A 193 -16.64 -12.63 -3.43
N LYS A 194 -16.09 -13.45 -2.51
CA LYS A 194 -16.39 -13.36 -1.08
C LYS A 194 -15.97 -12.05 -0.41
N ALA A 195 -14.98 -11.36 -0.97
CA ALA A 195 -14.55 -10.05 -0.52
C ALA A 195 -15.21 -8.94 -1.34
N LYS A 196 -15.43 -7.78 -0.75
CA LYS A 196 -15.87 -6.58 -1.47
C LYS A 196 -14.72 -6.02 -2.28
N ILE A 197 -14.82 -6.07 -3.61
CA ILE A 197 -13.84 -5.49 -4.52
C ILE A 197 -14.26 -4.07 -4.86
N VAL A 198 -13.41 -3.10 -4.53
CA VAL A 198 -13.72 -1.68 -4.68
C VAL A 198 -12.80 -1.07 -5.74
N PRO A 199 -13.35 -0.65 -6.90
CA PRO A 199 -12.59 0.07 -7.91
C PRO A 199 -12.34 1.51 -7.48
N VAL A 200 -11.11 2.00 -7.66
CA VAL A 200 -10.69 3.37 -7.35
C VAL A 200 -9.89 3.97 -8.51
N SER A 201 -10.07 5.25 -8.77
CA SER A 201 -9.40 5.97 -9.87
C SER A 201 -8.28 6.89 -9.38
N ASN A 202 -8.34 7.33 -8.13
CA ASN A 202 -7.37 8.25 -7.56
C ASN A 202 -7.34 8.16 -6.01
N VAL A 203 -6.34 8.78 -5.40
CA VAL A 203 -6.15 8.76 -3.95
C VAL A 203 -7.24 9.52 -3.19
N PHE A 204 -7.90 10.50 -3.80
CA PHE A 204 -8.96 11.27 -3.15
C PHE A 204 -10.25 10.45 -3.00
N GLU A 205 -10.48 9.48 -3.91
CA GLU A 205 -11.54 8.47 -3.76
C GLU A 205 -11.16 7.38 -2.75
N LEU A 206 -9.87 7.03 -2.68
CA LEU A 206 -9.37 5.94 -1.85
C LEU A 206 -9.36 6.31 -0.36
N ILE A 207 -8.79 7.46 0.01
CA ILE A 207 -8.59 7.88 1.41
C ILE A 207 -9.89 7.85 2.23
N PRO A 208 -10.98 8.51 1.81
CA PRO A 208 -12.22 8.50 2.58
C PRO A 208 -12.74 7.08 2.83
N GLN A 209 -12.57 6.17 1.87
CA GLN A 209 -13.06 4.80 1.98
C GLN A 209 -12.21 3.92 2.90
N VAL A 210 -10.89 4.14 2.93
CA VAL A 210 -9.98 3.39 3.80
C VAL A 210 -10.07 3.88 5.25
N PHE A 211 -10.23 5.18 5.45
CA PHE A 211 -10.13 5.84 6.77
C PHE A 211 -11.49 6.34 7.32
N SER A 212 -12.63 6.08 6.65
CA SER A 212 -13.96 6.63 7.03
C SER A 212 -14.39 6.33 8.47
N ASN A 213 -14.05 5.18 9.00
CA ASN A 213 -14.39 4.83 10.39
C ASN A 213 -13.63 5.67 11.42
N ASN A 214 -12.53 6.32 11.03
CA ASN A 214 -11.68 7.13 11.88
C ASN A 214 -11.97 8.63 11.73
N LEU A 215 -12.40 9.06 10.54
CA LEU A 215 -12.76 10.47 10.28
C LEU A 215 -13.93 10.95 11.15
N ASN A 216 -14.92 10.09 11.39
CA ASN A 216 -16.05 10.43 12.26
C ASN A 216 -15.64 10.59 13.75
N ALA A 217 -14.61 9.88 14.21
CA ALA A 217 -14.07 10.05 15.56
C ALA A 217 -13.27 11.36 15.69
N ILE A 218 -12.48 11.73 14.67
CA ILE A 218 -11.66 12.95 14.64
C ILE A 218 -12.52 14.21 14.45
N ILE A 219 -13.53 14.17 13.59
CA ILE A 219 -14.46 15.29 13.37
C ILE A 219 -15.34 15.50 14.62
N GLY A 220 -15.62 14.45 15.40
CA GLY A 220 -16.32 14.56 16.68
C GLY A 220 -15.51 15.24 17.78
N GLU A 221 -14.18 15.24 17.71
CA GLU A 221 -13.29 15.92 18.66
C GLU A 221 -12.87 17.33 18.22
N CYS A 222 -12.89 17.63 16.91
CA CYS A 222 -12.73 18.98 16.39
C CYS A 222 -14.07 19.71 16.44
N LYS A 223 -14.44 20.23 17.62
CA LYS A 223 -15.37 21.35 17.70
C LYS A 223 -14.69 22.52 17.02
N PHE A 224 -15.14 22.86 15.81
CA PHE A 224 -14.85 24.16 15.21
C PHE A 224 -15.32 25.20 16.19
N GLY A 225 -14.40 25.97 16.77
CA GLY A 225 -14.73 27.20 17.49
C GLY A 225 -15.45 28.11 16.49
N ASN A 226 -16.75 28.28 16.71
CA ASN A 226 -17.50 29.36 16.11
C ASN A 226 -16.99 30.65 16.74
N ASP A 227 -16.08 31.33 16.07
CA ASP A 227 -15.90 32.79 16.23
C ASP A 227 -15.14 33.25 14.99
N ASP A 228 -15.88 33.76 14.02
CA ASP A 228 -15.55 34.87 13.11
C ASP A 228 -16.54 34.89 11.94
N VAL A 229 -17.79 35.17 12.29
CA VAL A 229 -18.72 35.75 11.33
C VAL A 229 -18.44 37.25 11.29
N ILE A 230 -17.58 37.67 10.36
CA ILE A 230 -17.49 39.11 10.02
C ILE A 230 -18.74 39.47 9.22
N SER A 231 -19.61 40.19 9.89
CA SER A 231 -20.74 40.87 9.30
C SER A 231 -20.25 41.92 8.30
N ALA A 232 -20.47 41.67 7.02
CA ALA A 232 -20.46 42.73 6.00
C ALA A 232 -21.92 43.16 5.75
N SER A 233 -22.39 44.12 6.53
CA SER A 233 -23.57 44.87 6.20
C SER A 233 -23.29 46.37 6.45
N GLY A 234 -23.42 47.16 5.40
CA GLY A 234 -23.80 48.56 5.50
C GLY A 234 -22.75 49.58 5.05
N ALA A 235 -22.95 50.13 3.97
CA ALA A 235 -23.09 51.50 3.48
C ALA A 235 -22.45 51.66 2.09
#